data_25f9386ab476f49c5440dec50fc9d213
#
_entry.id   25f9386ab476f49c5440dec50fc9d213
#
_cell.length_a   1.000
_cell.length_b   1.000
_cell.length_c   1.000
_cell.angle_alpha   90.00
_cell.angle_beta   90.00
_cell.angle_gamma   90.00
#
_symmetry.space_group_name_H-M   'P 1'
#
loop_
_entity.id
_entity.type
_entity.pdbx_description
1 polymer ?
#
loop_
_entity_poly.entity_id
_entity_poly.type
_entity_poly.pdbx_seq_one_letter_code
_entity_poly.pdbx_strand_id
1 'polypeptide(L)'
;MPVFGSPFSGLANNRKLTHAELVRAIRFMVASEYEATQLYTQLAESTDNKLAVEVLKEIAGEELVHVGEFLRLLHELAPDEEKSYAKGAKEVEGKIKKMK
;
A
#
# COMPACT_ATOMS: atom_id res chain seq x y z
N MET A 1 -7.99 -5.06 -4.35
CA MET A 1 -8.66 -4.82 -3.07
C MET A 1 -9.08 -6.13 -2.42
N PRO A 2 -8.80 -6.35 -1.15
CA PRO A 2 -9.31 -7.52 -0.47
C PRO A 2 -10.84 -7.56 -0.51
N VAL A 3 -11.39 -8.75 -0.63
CA VAL A 3 -12.84 -8.95 -0.67
C VAL A 3 -13.34 -9.09 0.76
N PHE A 4 -14.20 -8.18 1.19
CA PHE A 4 -14.78 -8.20 2.53
C PHE A 4 -16.17 -8.84 2.58
N GLY A 5 -16.58 -9.55 1.53
CA GLY A 5 -17.86 -10.26 1.48
C GLY A 5 -17.85 -11.61 2.17
N SER A 6 -16.75 -12.01 2.77
CA SER A 6 -16.64 -13.25 3.52
C SER A 6 -17.43 -13.15 4.84
N PRO A 7 -18.05 -14.26 5.29
CA PRO A 7 -18.71 -14.25 6.62
C PRO A 7 -17.74 -14.04 7.77
N PHE A 8 -16.44 -14.08 7.51
CA PHE A 8 -15.39 -13.81 8.52
C PHE A 8 -14.87 -12.39 8.46
N SER A 9 -15.40 -11.52 7.60
CA SER A 9 -14.99 -10.12 7.55
C SER A 9 -15.21 -9.46 8.91
N GLY A 10 -14.16 -8.85 9.44
CA GLY A 10 -14.23 -8.22 10.75
C GLY A 10 -13.99 -9.16 11.92
N LEU A 11 -13.81 -10.44 11.67
CA LEU A 11 -13.54 -11.41 12.73
C LEU A 11 -12.07 -11.83 12.70
N ALA A 12 -11.54 -12.15 13.88
CA ALA A 12 -10.20 -12.72 13.96
C ALA A 12 -10.18 -14.11 13.32
N ASN A 13 -9.06 -14.48 12.74
CA ASN A 13 -8.85 -15.81 12.21
C ASN A 13 -8.94 -16.82 13.37
N ASN A 14 -9.42 -18.03 13.10
CA ASN A 14 -9.59 -19.06 14.13
C ASN A 14 -8.26 -19.71 14.55
N ARG A 15 -7.16 -19.38 13.90
CA ARG A 15 -5.80 -19.74 14.27
C ARG A 15 -4.88 -18.57 14.01
N LYS A 16 -3.70 -18.58 14.61
CA LYS A 16 -2.69 -17.56 14.32
C LYS A 16 -2.09 -17.82 12.95
N LEU A 17 -1.70 -16.75 12.27
CA LEU A 17 -1.07 -16.84 10.96
C LEU A 17 0.36 -17.36 11.10
N THR A 18 0.83 -18.09 10.10
CA THR A 18 2.25 -18.39 10.00
C THR A 18 2.99 -17.10 9.59
N HIS A 19 4.32 -17.10 9.73
CA HIS A 19 5.14 -15.96 9.31
C HIS A 19 4.94 -15.65 7.81
N ALA A 20 4.94 -16.69 6.97
CA ALA A 20 4.72 -16.49 5.53
C ALA A 20 3.35 -15.89 5.22
N GLU A 21 2.33 -16.32 5.94
CA GLU A 21 0.98 -15.77 5.78
C GLU A 21 0.91 -14.31 6.22
N LEU A 22 1.58 -13.96 7.31
CA LEU A 22 1.64 -12.57 7.78
C LEU A 22 2.31 -11.68 6.73
N VAL A 23 3.44 -12.11 6.16
CA VAL A 23 4.13 -11.37 5.10
C VAL A 23 3.17 -11.10 3.93
N ARG A 24 2.44 -12.14 3.49
CA ARG A 24 1.48 -11.97 2.40
C ARG A 24 0.36 -11.00 2.77
N ALA A 25 -0.11 -11.06 4.00
CA ALA A 25 -1.16 -10.14 4.48
C ALA A 25 -0.68 -8.68 4.47
N ILE A 26 0.56 -8.43 4.89
CA ILE A 26 1.12 -7.08 4.90
C ILE A 26 1.28 -6.54 3.48
N ARG A 27 1.64 -7.40 2.50
CA ARG A 27 1.67 -6.97 1.10
C ARG A 27 0.28 -6.51 0.63
N PHE A 28 -0.78 -7.21 1.03
CA PHE A 28 -2.15 -6.79 0.72
C PHE A 28 -2.49 -5.46 1.36
N MET A 29 -1.99 -5.20 2.57
CA MET A 29 -2.23 -3.90 3.23
C MET A 29 -1.56 -2.78 2.45
N VAL A 30 -0.34 -2.98 1.96
CA VAL A 30 0.32 -1.99 1.09
C VAL A 30 -0.53 -1.71 -0.14
N ALA A 31 -1.01 -2.76 -0.81
CA ALA A 31 -1.85 -2.62 -2.00
C ALA A 31 -3.15 -1.86 -1.69
N SER A 32 -3.78 -2.17 -0.55
CA SER A 32 -5.02 -1.51 -0.12
C SER A 32 -4.82 -0.02 0.13
N GLU A 33 -3.70 0.37 0.72
CA GLU A 33 -3.40 1.78 0.98
C GLU A 33 -3.17 2.55 -0.33
N TYR A 34 -2.49 1.96 -1.30
CA TYR A 34 -2.33 2.57 -2.62
C TYR A 34 -3.68 2.78 -3.30
N GLU A 35 -4.53 1.76 -3.26
CA GLU A 35 -5.86 1.85 -3.86
C GLU A 35 -6.68 2.95 -3.19
N ALA A 36 -6.65 3.02 -1.86
CA ALA A 36 -7.35 4.05 -1.11
C ALA A 36 -6.88 5.45 -1.51
N THR A 37 -5.56 5.66 -1.63
CA THR A 37 -4.97 6.92 -2.05
C THR A 37 -5.55 7.35 -3.41
N GLN A 38 -5.58 6.41 -4.36
CA GLN A 38 -6.08 6.71 -5.69
C GLN A 38 -7.58 7.01 -5.71
N LEU A 39 -8.37 6.24 -4.97
CA LEU A 39 -9.81 6.45 -4.90
C LEU A 39 -10.15 7.82 -4.33
N TYR A 40 -9.50 8.22 -3.26
CA TYR A 40 -9.77 9.51 -2.63
C TYR A 40 -9.33 10.67 -3.52
N THR A 41 -8.19 10.52 -4.21
CA THR A 41 -7.71 11.54 -5.15
C THR A 41 -8.66 11.69 -6.33
N GLN A 42 -9.10 10.58 -6.92
CA GLN A 42 -10.06 10.59 -8.02
C GLN A 42 -11.37 11.27 -7.63
N LEU A 43 -11.87 10.94 -6.45
CA LEU A 43 -13.11 11.54 -5.96
C LEU A 43 -12.94 13.03 -5.75
N ALA A 44 -11.82 13.46 -5.17
CA ALA A 44 -11.52 14.86 -4.96
C ALA A 44 -11.50 15.64 -6.29
N GLU A 45 -11.00 15.02 -7.35
CA GLU A 45 -10.94 15.61 -8.68
C GLU A 45 -12.30 15.62 -9.39
N SER A 46 -13.27 14.88 -8.85
CA SER A 46 -14.58 14.68 -9.47
C SER A 46 -15.69 15.50 -8.83
N THR A 47 -15.37 16.40 -7.90
CA THR A 47 -16.35 17.22 -7.19
C THR A 47 -15.88 18.65 -7.05
N ASP A 48 -16.82 19.57 -7.05
CA ASP A 48 -16.56 21.00 -6.79
C ASP A 48 -16.86 21.36 -5.34
N ASN A 49 -17.30 20.42 -4.53
CA ASN A 49 -17.57 20.68 -3.12
C ASN A 49 -16.25 20.92 -2.39
N LYS A 50 -16.02 22.14 -1.96
CA LYS A 50 -14.73 22.56 -1.36
C LYS A 50 -14.37 21.78 -0.12
N LEU A 51 -15.33 21.51 0.75
CA LEU A 51 -15.07 20.74 1.97
C LEU A 51 -14.68 19.29 1.63
N ALA A 52 -15.40 18.67 0.71
CA ALA A 52 -15.09 17.30 0.28
C ALA A 52 -13.69 17.21 -0.33
N VAL A 53 -13.32 18.18 -1.19
CA VAL A 53 -11.98 18.22 -1.81
C VAL A 53 -10.90 18.30 -0.74
N GLU A 54 -11.06 19.19 0.23
CA GLU A 54 -10.07 19.37 1.30
C GLU A 54 -9.90 18.11 2.14
N VAL A 55 -11.01 17.53 2.58
CA VAL A 55 -10.98 16.33 3.42
C VAL A 55 -10.38 15.12 2.67
N LEU A 56 -10.79 14.94 1.41
CA LEU A 56 -10.31 13.82 0.61
C LEU A 56 -8.82 13.91 0.31
N LYS A 57 -8.31 15.10 0.02
CA LYS A 57 -6.87 15.31 -0.23
C LYS A 57 -6.05 15.06 1.03
N GLU A 58 -6.55 15.50 2.17
CA GLU A 58 -5.89 15.26 3.46
C GLU A 58 -5.81 13.77 3.76
N ILE A 59 -6.94 13.06 3.62
CA ILE A 59 -6.97 11.61 3.87
C ILE A 59 -6.06 10.87 2.87
N ALA A 60 -6.09 11.25 1.59
CA ALA A 60 -5.21 10.63 0.60
C ALA A 60 -3.74 10.77 0.97
N GLY A 61 -3.34 11.93 1.50
CA GLY A 61 -1.97 12.14 1.98
C GLY A 61 -1.62 11.27 3.17
N GLU A 62 -2.55 11.08 4.08
CA GLU A 62 -2.37 10.20 5.24
C GLU A 62 -2.20 8.74 4.82
N GLU A 63 -2.90 8.30 3.76
CA GLU A 63 -2.76 6.93 3.25
C GLU A 63 -1.35 6.66 2.73
N LEU A 64 -0.67 7.65 2.18
CA LEU A 64 0.73 7.47 1.76
C LEU A 64 1.67 7.29 2.95
N VAL A 65 1.36 7.93 4.06
CA VAL A 65 2.11 7.71 5.32
C VAL A 65 1.91 6.25 5.77
N HIS A 66 0.69 5.74 5.69
CA HIS A 66 0.38 4.35 6.03
C HIS A 66 1.14 3.37 5.13
N VAL A 67 1.27 3.69 3.85
CA VAL A 67 2.09 2.88 2.93
C VAL A 67 3.52 2.76 3.46
N GLY A 68 4.11 3.88 3.88
CA GLY A 68 5.46 3.88 4.45
C GLY A 68 5.57 3.02 5.70
N GLU A 69 4.56 3.09 6.57
CA GLU A 69 4.53 2.28 7.79
C GLU A 69 4.47 0.79 7.46
N PHE A 70 3.58 0.39 6.55
CA PHE A 70 3.48 -1.02 6.14
C PHE A 70 4.72 -1.50 5.40
N LEU A 71 5.33 -0.66 4.56
CA LEU A 71 6.57 -1.03 3.88
C LEU A 71 7.72 -1.25 4.86
N ARG A 72 7.82 -0.43 5.89
CA ARG A 72 8.85 -0.62 6.92
C ARG A 72 8.61 -1.91 7.70
N LEU A 73 7.35 -2.19 8.05
CA LEU A 73 6.98 -3.45 8.71
C LEU A 73 7.32 -4.64 7.81
N LEU A 74 6.98 -4.56 6.53
CA LEU A 74 7.30 -5.62 5.57
C LEU A 74 8.80 -5.88 5.48
N HIS A 75 9.61 -4.82 5.47
CA HIS A 75 11.07 -4.94 5.46
C HIS A 75 11.56 -5.70 6.70
N GLU A 76 11.01 -5.43 7.87
CA GLU A 76 11.37 -6.12 9.11
C GLU A 76 11.01 -7.61 9.05
N LEU A 77 9.83 -7.92 8.50
CA LEU A 77 9.32 -9.28 8.44
C LEU A 77 9.96 -10.11 7.31
N ALA A 78 10.38 -9.47 6.24
CA ALA A 78 10.93 -10.14 5.06
C ALA A 78 12.14 -9.35 4.53
N PRO A 79 13.25 -9.30 5.29
CA PRO A 79 14.41 -8.48 4.91
C PRO A 79 15.06 -8.86 3.59
N ASP A 80 14.98 -10.14 3.19
CA ASP A 80 15.56 -10.60 1.94
C ASP A 80 14.84 -10.02 0.71
N GLU A 81 13.60 -9.60 0.87
CA GLU A 81 12.82 -9.01 -0.21
C GLU A 81 13.43 -7.69 -0.69
N GLU A 82 14.07 -6.94 0.22
CA GLU A 82 14.75 -5.69 -0.10
C GLU A 82 15.86 -5.85 -1.15
N LYS A 83 16.52 -7.00 -1.16
CA LYS A 83 17.57 -7.29 -2.15
C LYS A 83 16.99 -7.30 -3.55
N SER A 84 15.79 -7.86 -3.71
CA SER A 84 15.10 -7.89 -4.99
C SER A 84 14.68 -6.47 -5.41
N TYR A 85 14.20 -5.67 -4.48
CA TYR A 85 13.81 -4.29 -4.76
C TYR A 85 15.01 -3.45 -5.16
N ALA A 86 16.13 -3.60 -4.47
CA ALA A 86 17.37 -2.89 -4.80
C ALA A 86 17.88 -3.27 -6.19
N LYS A 87 17.79 -4.54 -6.54
CA LYS A 87 18.18 -5.01 -7.88
C LYS A 87 17.31 -4.36 -8.96
N GLY A 88 16.00 -4.35 -8.75
CA GLY A 88 15.07 -3.70 -9.67
C GLY A 88 15.35 -2.20 -9.82
N ALA A 89 15.62 -1.53 -8.70
CA ALA A 89 15.94 -0.11 -8.72
C ALA A 89 17.21 0.18 -9.54
N LYS A 90 18.24 -0.66 -9.40
CA LYS A 90 19.48 -0.51 -10.17
C LYS A 90 19.25 -0.69 -11.66
N GLU A 91 18.40 -1.61 -12.05
CA GLU A 91 18.05 -1.83 -13.46
C GLU A 91 17.44 -0.58 -14.08
N VAL A 92 16.55 0.08 -13.35
CA VAL A 92 15.92 1.32 -13.79
C VAL A 92 16.94 2.46 -13.83
N GLU A 93 17.81 2.54 -12.82
CA GLU A 93 18.88 3.56 -12.81
C GLU A 93 19.77 3.46 -14.05
N GLY A 94 20.07 2.23 -14.50
CA GLY A 94 20.84 2.03 -15.74
C GLY A 94 20.11 2.57 -16.96
N LYS A 95 18.80 2.39 -17.02
CA LYS A 95 17.98 2.91 -18.12
C LYS A 95 17.93 4.45 -18.10
N ILE A 96 17.79 5.03 -16.91
CA ILE A 96 17.77 6.49 -16.74
C ILE A 96 19.07 7.09 -17.26
N LYS A 97 20.23 6.49 -16.91
CA LYS A 97 21.55 6.98 -17.36
C LYS A 97 21.68 6.96 -18.87
N LYS A 98 21.13 5.94 -19.53
CA LYS A 98 21.18 5.84 -21.00
C LYS A 98 20.35 6.91 -21.70
N MET A 99 19.34 7.45 -21.02
CA MET A 99 18.44 8.46 -21.58
C MET A 99 18.95 9.89 -21.42
N LYS A 100 19.99 10.09 -20.60
CA LYS A 100 20.56 11.42 -20.34
C LYS A 100 21.73 11.76 -21.28
#